data_dbc59a1291e8dd01341d4c94d2089577
#
_entry.id   dbc59a1291e8dd01341d4c94d2089577
#
_cell.length_a   1.000
_cell.length_b   1.000
_cell.length_c   1.000
_cell.angle_alpha   90.00
_cell.angle_beta   90.00
_cell.angle_gamma   90.00
#
_symmetry.space_group_name_H-M   'P 1'
#
loop_
_entity.id
_entity.type
_entity.pdbx_description
1 polymer ?
#
loop_
_entity_poly.entity_id
_entity_poly.type
_entity_poly.pdbx_seq_one_letter_code
_entity_poly.pdbx_strand_id
1 'polypeptide(L)' 'MNNTFFDLEQKILQFGNILEDMSLLAEKQENPIVTDKILNVVTYYQFKYDDLWETFEKHSKEVMNDK' A
#
# COMPACT_ATOMS: atom_id res chain seq x y z
N MET A 1 22.46 3.81 15.32
CA MET A 1 21.32 2.87 15.30
C MET A 1 20.63 2.93 13.96
N ASN A 2 20.44 1.77 13.36
CA ASN A 2 19.86 1.71 12.03
C ASN A 2 18.37 1.41 12.11
N ASN A 3 17.55 2.31 11.58
CA ASN A 3 16.10 2.17 11.59
C ASN A 3 15.57 1.82 10.20
N THR A 4 16.33 1.06 9.44
CA THR A 4 15.96 0.72 8.07
C THR A 4 14.58 0.08 7.97
N PHE A 5 14.26 -0.86 8.87
CA PHE A 5 12.96 -1.51 8.84
C PHE A 5 11.85 -0.55 9.22
N PHE A 6 12.10 0.34 10.17
CA PHE A 6 11.12 1.34 10.53
C PHE A 6 10.85 2.28 9.36
N ASP A 7 11.92 2.75 8.71
CA ASP A 7 11.78 3.65 7.56
C ASP A 7 11.01 2.97 6.44
N LEU A 8 11.31 1.71 6.17
CA LEU A 8 10.63 0.96 5.13
C LEU A 8 9.15 0.80 5.46
N GLU A 9 8.86 0.46 6.71
CA GLU A 9 7.48 0.34 7.16
C GLU A 9 6.70 1.64 6.95
N GLN A 10 7.32 2.77 7.28
CA GLN A 10 6.68 4.06 7.10
C GLN A 10 6.41 4.37 5.63
N LYS A 11 7.32 3.99 4.75
CA LYS A 11 7.11 4.19 3.32
C LYS A 11 5.96 3.33 2.80
N ILE A 12 5.85 2.10 3.29
CA ILE A 12 4.76 1.22 2.90
C ILE A 12 3.42 1.80 3.37
N LEU A 13 3.38 2.31 4.60
CA LEU A 13 2.17 2.94 5.12
C LEU A 13 1.79 4.17 4.32
N GLN A 14 2.77 4.97 3.90
CA GLN A 14 2.50 6.13 3.05
C GLN A 14 1.88 5.73 1.73
N PHE A 15 2.34 4.62 1.17
CA PHE A 15 1.76 4.12 -0.07
C PHE A 15 0.29 3.73 0.13
N GLY A 16 -0.02 3.12 1.28
CA GLY A 16 -1.41 2.81 1.61
C GLY A 16 -2.28 4.06 1.69
N ASN A 17 -1.74 5.15 2.25
CA ASN A 17 -2.47 6.40 2.32
C ASN A 17 -2.78 6.95 0.93
N ILE A 18 -1.86 6.78 -0.02
CA ILE A 18 -2.11 7.20 -1.40
C ILE A 18 -3.30 6.45 -1.98
N LEU A 19 -3.39 5.15 -1.72
CA LEU A 19 -4.51 4.34 -2.21
C LEU A 19 -5.83 4.80 -1.59
N GLU A 20 -5.84 5.15 -0.30
CA GLU A 20 -7.02 5.70 0.35
C GLU A 20 -7.43 7.02 -0.30
N ASP A 21 -6.46 7.89 -0.55
CA ASP A 21 -6.74 9.19 -1.17
C ASP A 21 -7.33 9.01 -2.56
N MET A 22 -6.84 8.05 -3.31
CA MET A 22 -7.39 7.75 -4.63
C MET A 22 -8.83 7.25 -4.55
N SER A 23 -9.14 6.44 -3.55
CA SER A 23 -10.49 5.96 -3.34
C SER A 23 -11.43 7.13 -3.03
N LEU A 24 -10.99 8.05 -2.18
CA LEU A 24 -11.77 9.24 -1.87
C LEU A 24 -11.98 10.11 -3.11
N LEU A 25 -10.94 10.24 -3.92
CA LEU A 25 -11.06 10.99 -5.17
C LEU A 25 -12.09 10.35 -6.10
N ALA A 26 -12.09 9.02 -6.17
CA ALA A 26 -13.05 8.30 -6.99
C ALA A 26 -14.48 8.58 -6.56
N GLU A 27 -14.72 8.63 -5.24
CA GLU A 27 -16.06 8.87 -4.71
C GLU A 27 -16.58 10.27 -5.04
N LYS A 28 -15.66 11.20 -5.29
CA LYS A 28 -16.04 12.59 -5.57
C LYS A 28 -16.27 12.86 -7.05
N GLN A 29 -16.07 11.87 -7.90
CA GLN A 29 -16.29 12.04 -9.33
C GLN A 29 -17.77 11.99 -9.65
N GLU A 30 -18.21 12.90 -10.52
CA GLU A 30 -19.61 12.92 -10.94
C GLU A 30 -19.90 11.89 -12.03
N ASN A 31 -18.87 11.52 -12.78
CA ASN A 31 -19.03 10.58 -13.88
C ASN A 31 -18.76 9.15 -13.38
N PRO A 32 -19.76 8.25 -13.41
CA PRO A 32 -19.58 6.89 -12.93
C PRO A 32 -18.48 6.12 -13.67
N ILE A 33 -18.27 6.42 -14.94
CA ILE A 33 -17.22 5.74 -15.72
C ILE A 33 -15.85 6.09 -15.17
N VAL A 34 -15.64 7.36 -14.83
CA VAL A 34 -14.37 7.79 -14.24
C VAL A 34 -14.18 7.16 -12.88
N THR A 35 -15.23 7.12 -12.07
CA THR A 35 -15.19 6.48 -10.75
C THR A 35 -14.76 5.03 -10.88
N ASP A 36 -15.38 4.28 -11.80
CA ASP A 36 -15.06 2.87 -12.00
C ASP A 36 -13.61 2.68 -12.41
N LYS A 37 -13.13 3.53 -13.30
CA LYS A 37 -11.75 3.40 -13.78
C LYS A 37 -10.76 3.65 -12.65
N ILE A 38 -11.01 4.65 -11.82
CA ILE A 38 -10.13 4.94 -10.68
C ILE A 38 -10.16 3.78 -9.69
N LEU A 39 -11.35 3.27 -9.39
CA LEU A 39 -11.47 2.16 -8.44
C LEU A 39 -10.81 0.88 -8.96
N ASN A 40 -10.84 0.65 -10.27
CA ASN A 40 -10.14 -0.49 -10.85
C ASN A 40 -8.64 -0.37 -10.66
N VAL A 41 -8.09 0.82 -10.83
CA VAL A 41 -6.68 1.06 -10.60
C VAL A 41 -6.35 0.86 -9.13
N VAL A 42 -7.17 1.39 -8.24
CA VAL A 42 -6.98 1.24 -6.80
C VAL A 42 -6.98 -0.24 -6.42
N THR A 43 -7.93 -1.00 -6.94
CA THR A 43 -8.04 -2.43 -6.64
C THR A 43 -6.78 -3.17 -7.07
N TYR A 44 -6.28 -2.84 -8.26
CA TYR A 44 -5.06 -3.47 -8.76
C TYR A 44 -3.87 -3.19 -7.84
N TYR A 45 -3.71 -1.93 -7.43
CA TYR A 45 -2.59 -1.57 -6.56
C TYR A 45 -2.80 -2.02 -5.14
N GLN A 46 -4.05 -2.26 -4.74
CA GLN A 46 -4.33 -2.83 -3.43
C GLN A 46 -3.72 -4.24 -3.32
N PHE A 47 -3.85 -5.03 -4.38
CA PHE A 47 -3.21 -6.34 -4.41
C PHE A 47 -1.70 -6.24 -4.28
N LYS A 48 -1.10 -5.26 -4.97
CA LYS A 48 0.34 -5.06 -4.88
C LYS A 48 0.75 -4.58 -3.50
N TYR A 49 -0.07 -3.77 -2.89
CA TYR A 49 0.18 -3.27 -1.55
C TYR A 49 0.16 -4.42 -0.54
N ASP A 50 -0.83 -5.29 -0.65
CA ASP A 50 -0.93 -6.46 0.24
C ASP A 50 0.27 -7.38 0.07
N ASP A 51 0.70 -7.59 -1.17
CA ASP A 51 1.87 -8.40 -1.46
C ASP A 51 3.13 -7.76 -0.87
N LEU A 52 3.23 -6.47 -0.96
CA LEU A 52 4.36 -5.73 -0.39
C LEU A 52 4.44 -5.91 1.11
N TRP A 53 3.31 -5.80 1.81
CA TRP A 53 3.26 -6.02 3.25
C TRP A 53 3.66 -7.44 3.61
N GLU A 54 3.14 -8.40 2.88
CA GLU A 54 3.44 -9.79 3.12
C GLU A 54 4.93 -10.07 2.96
N THR A 55 5.52 -9.50 1.91
CA THR A 55 6.95 -9.64 1.65
C THR A 55 7.76 -8.97 2.76
N PHE A 56 7.35 -7.79 3.17
CA PHE A 56 8.03 -7.06 4.23
C PHE A 56 8.01 -7.83 5.54
N GLU A 57 6.86 -8.35 5.92
CA GLU A 57 6.72 -9.09 7.17
C GLU A 57 7.54 -10.36 7.15
N LYS A 58 7.56 -11.06 6.04
CA LYS A 58 8.32 -12.26 5.89
C LYS A 58 9.81 -11.99 6.04
N HIS A 59 10.29 -10.96 5.36
CA HIS A 59 11.70 -10.59 5.41
C HIS A 59 12.09 -10.14 6.83
N SER A 60 11.24 -9.37 7.46
CA SER A 60 11.49 -8.88 8.81
C SER A 60 11.62 -10.05 9.80
N LYS A 61 10.75 -11.04 9.68
CA LYS A 61 10.81 -12.21 10.53
C LYS A 61 12.09 -13.00 10.32
N GLU A 62 12.52 -13.16 9.08
CA GLU A 62 13.75 -13.87 8.77
C GLU A 62 14.95 -13.19 9.39
N VAL A 63 15.01 -11.89 9.30
CA VAL A 63 16.12 -11.14 9.87
C VAL A 63 16.12 -11.24 11.39
N MET A 64 14.94 -11.14 12.00
CA MET A 64 14.82 -11.21 13.45
C MET A 64 15.08 -12.59 14.00
N ASN A 65 14.75 -13.63 13.25
CA ASN A 65 14.96 -15.00 13.67
C ASN A 65 16.37 -15.49 13.44
N ASP A 66 17.15 -14.73 12.71
CA ASP A 66 18.50 -15.13 12.33
C ASP A 66 19.53 -14.89 13.44
N LYS A 67 19.10 -14.63 14.61
CA LYS A 67 20.00 -14.40 15.74
C LYS A 67 20.39 -15.67 16.46
#